data_347acdd33399d715cd3c9ea82f59d7a8
#
_entry.id   347acdd33399d715cd3c9ea82f59d7a8
#
_cell.length_a   1.000
_cell.length_b   1.000
_cell.length_c   1.000
_cell.angle_alpha   90.00
_cell.angle_beta   90.00
_cell.angle_gamma   90.00
#
_symmetry.space_group_name_H-M   'P 1'
#
loop_
_entity.id
_entity.type
_entity.pdbx_description
1 polymer ?
#
loop_
_entity_poly.entity_id
_entity_poly.type
_entity_poly.pdbx_seq_one_letter_code
_entity_poly.pdbx_strand_id
1 'polypeptide(L)'
;MKLRTSTGEVYFNPQLISHVHLSPDHSLLTVHFLDRSHFGSTAESDEERTFAAEFVGKLTEVNSGFIAVGHEVLNLKSALWIAIPEEGPIQVCLGNNQTRSLDGGDHERIRTLMEE
;
A
#
# COMPACT_ATOMS: atom_id res chain seq x y z
N MET A 1 0.56 8.90 -10.23
CA MET A 1 0.01 7.54 -10.14
C MET A 1 -1.44 7.56 -10.57
N LYS A 2 -1.80 6.72 -11.51
CA LYS A 2 -3.10 6.79 -12.16
C LYS A 2 -3.88 5.49 -11.98
N LEU A 3 -5.17 5.61 -11.64
CA LEU A 3 -6.12 4.51 -11.63
C LEU A 3 -7.15 4.73 -12.75
N ARG A 4 -7.32 3.76 -13.61
CA ARG A 4 -8.38 3.78 -14.63
C ARG A 4 -9.67 3.23 -14.04
N THR A 5 -10.77 3.92 -14.34
CA THR A 5 -12.11 3.52 -13.91
C THR A 5 -13.05 3.49 -15.11
N SER A 6 -14.28 3.04 -14.90
CA SER A 6 -15.30 3.02 -15.96
C SER A 6 -15.67 4.41 -16.47
N THR A 7 -15.46 5.44 -15.66
CA THR A 7 -15.84 6.81 -15.99
C THR A 7 -14.66 7.71 -16.35
N GLY A 8 -13.44 7.18 -16.33
CA GLY A 8 -12.25 7.96 -16.66
C GLY A 8 -11.03 7.57 -15.86
N GLU A 9 -10.29 8.55 -15.40
CA GLU A 9 -9.04 8.35 -14.70
C GLU A 9 -9.00 9.15 -13.40
N VAL A 10 -8.39 8.56 -12.36
CA VAL A 10 -8.16 9.24 -11.10
C VAL A 10 -6.65 9.27 -10.86
N TYR A 11 -6.12 10.44 -10.56
CA TYR A 11 -4.70 10.62 -10.30
C TYR A 11 -4.46 10.79 -8.81
N PHE A 12 -3.47 10.06 -8.29
CA PHE A 12 -3.08 10.10 -6.89
C PHE A 12 -1.66 10.61 -6.74
N ASN A 13 -1.41 11.32 -5.65
CA ASN A 13 -0.07 11.65 -5.23
C ASN A 13 0.42 10.54 -4.28
N PRO A 14 1.36 9.68 -4.70
CA PRO A 14 1.79 8.55 -3.87
C PRO A 14 2.37 8.98 -2.53
N GLN A 15 2.95 10.17 -2.45
CA GLN A 15 3.55 10.66 -1.20
C GLN A 15 2.50 10.91 -0.11
N LEU A 16 1.24 11.08 -0.49
CA LEU A 16 0.14 11.33 0.45
C LEU A 16 -0.62 10.05 0.82
N ILE A 17 -0.27 8.92 0.23
CA ILE A 17 -0.91 7.63 0.51
C ILE A 17 -0.27 7.01 1.74
N SER A 18 -1.12 6.62 2.71
CA SER A 18 -0.68 5.84 3.88
C SER A 18 -0.63 4.35 3.55
N HIS A 19 -1.74 3.82 3.08
CA HIS A 19 -1.84 2.41 2.71
C HIS A 19 -3.01 2.20 1.75
N VAL A 20 -3.02 1.05 1.08
CA VAL A 20 -4.03 0.67 0.11
C VAL A 20 -4.54 -0.73 0.45
N HIS A 21 -5.84 -0.94 0.33
CA HIS A 21 -6.46 -2.24 0.50
C HIS A 21 -7.12 -2.65 -0.83
N LEU A 22 -6.81 -3.86 -1.29
CA LEU A 22 -7.44 -4.45 -2.47
C LEU A 22 -8.07 -5.77 -2.05
N SER A 23 -9.38 -5.93 -2.27
CA SER A 23 -10.08 -7.16 -1.90
C SER A 23 -9.53 -8.37 -2.68
N PRO A 24 -9.68 -9.61 -2.15
CA PRO A 24 -9.14 -10.80 -2.80
C PRO A 24 -9.60 -11.01 -4.23
N ASP A 25 -10.83 -10.62 -4.54
CA ASP A 25 -11.39 -10.74 -5.90
C ASP A 25 -11.13 -9.50 -6.76
N HIS A 26 -10.36 -8.51 -6.24
CA HIS A 26 -10.02 -7.26 -6.91
C HIS A 26 -11.22 -6.37 -7.21
N SER A 27 -12.36 -6.59 -6.56
CA SER A 27 -13.57 -5.82 -6.81
C SER A 27 -13.64 -4.51 -6.03
N LEU A 28 -12.92 -4.42 -4.90
CA LEU A 28 -12.93 -3.23 -4.05
C LEU A 28 -11.52 -2.76 -3.78
N LEU A 29 -11.22 -1.54 -4.21
CA LEU A 29 -9.95 -0.87 -3.94
C LEU A 29 -10.21 0.31 -3.03
N THR A 30 -9.49 0.39 -1.92
CA THR A 30 -9.55 1.52 -0.99
C THR A 30 -8.17 2.11 -0.80
N VAL A 31 -8.03 3.41 -1.08
CA VAL A 31 -6.77 4.14 -0.88
C VAL A 31 -6.93 5.02 0.34
N HIS A 32 -6.09 4.82 1.35
CA HIS A 32 -6.11 5.60 2.59
C HIS A 32 -5.00 6.63 2.56
N PHE A 33 -5.33 7.88 2.92
CA PHE A 33 -4.39 9.00 2.86
C PHE A 33 -3.87 9.38 4.26
N LEU A 34 -2.81 10.17 4.28
CA LEU A 34 -2.17 10.62 5.53
C LEU A 34 -3.08 11.48 6.39
N ASP A 35 -4.03 12.18 5.78
CA ASP A 35 -5.01 13.02 6.49
C ASP A 35 -6.21 12.23 7.03
N ARG A 36 -6.17 10.89 6.93
CA ARG A 36 -7.22 9.96 7.37
C ARG A 36 -8.42 9.87 6.43
N SER A 37 -8.42 10.60 5.32
CA SER A 37 -9.44 10.42 4.31
C SER A 37 -9.17 9.16 3.49
N HIS A 38 -10.14 8.75 2.70
CA HIS A 38 -9.98 7.59 1.82
C HIS A 38 -10.74 7.78 0.52
N PHE A 39 -10.29 7.05 -0.50
CA PHE A 39 -10.96 6.94 -1.78
C PHE A 39 -11.32 5.48 -2.01
N GLY A 40 -12.58 5.21 -2.31
CA GLY A 40 -13.05 3.86 -2.61
C GLY A 40 -13.46 3.73 -4.07
N SER A 41 -13.13 2.61 -4.68
CA SER A 41 -13.53 2.28 -6.05
C SER A 41 -14.01 0.84 -6.10
N THR A 42 -15.19 0.63 -6.69
CA THR A 42 -15.76 -0.69 -6.89
C THR A 42 -15.63 -1.06 -8.37
N ALA A 43 -15.03 -2.22 -8.64
CA ALA A 43 -14.89 -2.74 -9.99
C ALA A 43 -16.12 -3.58 -10.33
N GLU A 44 -16.80 -3.23 -11.42
CA GLU A 44 -18.01 -3.92 -11.87
C GLU A 44 -17.78 -4.83 -13.07
N SER A 45 -16.55 -4.87 -13.60
CA SER A 45 -16.17 -5.70 -14.73
C SER A 45 -14.78 -6.28 -14.53
N ASP A 46 -14.45 -7.32 -15.31
CA ASP A 46 -13.12 -7.91 -15.29
C ASP A 46 -12.05 -6.90 -15.70
N GLU A 47 -12.38 -6.02 -16.65
CA GLU A 47 -11.47 -4.97 -17.09
C GLU A 47 -11.12 -4.01 -15.93
N GLU A 48 -12.13 -3.59 -15.17
CA GLU A 48 -11.92 -2.71 -14.02
C GLU A 48 -11.13 -3.40 -12.91
N ARG A 49 -11.37 -4.70 -12.67
CA ARG A 49 -10.57 -5.48 -11.72
C ARG A 49 -9.11 -5.54 -12.16
N THR A 50 -8.87 -5.68 -13.45
CA THR A 50 -7.52 -5.65 -14.01
C THR A 50 -6.86 -4.30 -13.78
N PHE A 51 -7.57 -3.21 -13.97
CA PHE A 51 -7.05 -1.87 -13.71
C PHE A 51 -6.66 -1.68 -12.25
N ALA A 52 -7.49 -2.18 -11.32
CA ALA A 52 -7.17 -2.10 -9.89
C ALA A 52 -5.91 -2.90 -9.55
N ALA A 53 -5.78 -4.10 -10.09
CA ALA A 53 -4.60 -4.93 -9.88
C ALA A 53 -3.34 -4.29 -10.47
N GLU A 54 -3.44 -3.69 -11.65
CA GLU A 54 -2.32 -2.96 -12.26
C GLU A 54 -1.89 -1.76 -11.45
N PHE A 55 -2.85 -1.02 -10.87
CA PHE A 55 -2.55 0.11 -10.01
C PHE A 55 -1.71 -0.33 -8.81
N VAL A 56 -2.15 -1.38 -8.13
CA VAL A 56 -1.41 -1.95 -6.98
C VAL A 56 -0.04 -2.46 -7.40
N GLY A 57 0.05 -3.13 -8.56
CA GLY A 57 1.31 -3.63 -9.09
C GLY A 57 2.32 -2.52 -9.33
N LYS A 58 1.87 -1.38 -9.84
CA LYS A 58 2.76 -0.21 -10.04
C LYS A 58 3.21 0.40 -8.73
N LEU A 59 2.33 0.46 -7.71
CA LEU A 59 2.71 0.96 -6.39
C LEU A 59 3.81 0.11 -5.77
N THR A 60 3.80 -1.18 -6.00
CA THR A 60 4.74 -2.12 -5.37
C THR A 60 5.98 -2.40 -6.23
N GLU A 61 6.24 -1.60 -7.26
CA GLU A 61 7.47 -1.72 -8.04
C GLU A 61 8.71 -1.53 -7.16
N VAL A 62 9.81 -2.15 -7.58
CA VAL A 62 11.06 -2.15 -6.82
C VAL A 62 11.50 -0.72 -6.51
N ASN A 63 11.87 -0.49 -5.25
CA ASN A 63 12.36 0.79 -4.72
C ASN A 63 11.31 1.89 -4.62
N SER A 64 10.03 1.56 -4.74
CA SER A 64 8.97 2.56 -4.61
C SER A 64 8.72 3.01 -3.16
N GLY A 65 9.13 2.20 -2.17
CA GLY A 65 8.83 2.44 -0.77
C GLY A 65 7.52 1.80 -0.32
N PHE A 66 6.75 1.24 -1.22
CA PHE A 66 5.53 0.52 -0.91
C PHE A 66 5.80 -0.98 -0.84
N ILE A 67 5.20 -1.66 0.14
CA ILE A 67 5.36 -3.10 0.32
C ILE A 67 3.98 -3.77 0.46
N ALA A 68 3.81 -4.88 -0.24
CA ALA A 68 2.56 -5.66 -0.17
C ALA A 68 2.59 -6.61 1.01
N VAL A 69 1.51 -6.62 1.80
CA VAL A 69 1.33 -7.49 2.95
C VAL A 69 -0.09 -8.04 2.92
N GLY A 70 -0.27 -9.28 2.48
CA GLY A 70 -1.61 -9.84 2.30
C GLY A 70 -2.39 -9.06 1.26
N HIS A 71 -3.52 -8.49 1.66
CA HIS A 71 -4.38 -7.69 0.78
C HIS A 71 -4.16 -6.18 0.94
N GLU A 72 -3.12 -5.79 1.66
CA GLU A 72 -2.78 -4.40 1.87
C GLU A 72 -1.44 -4.05 1.23
N VAL A 73 -1.27 -2.78 0.89
CA VAL A 73 0.01 -2.23 0.45
C VAL A 73 0.33 -1.07 1.38
N LEU A 74 1.48 -1.12 2.04
CA LEU A 74 1.88 -0.14 3.02
C LEU A 74 2.92 0.81 2.44
N ASN A 75 2.77 2.11 2.69
CA ASN A 75 3.79 3.09 2.35
C ASN A 75 4.76 3.22 3.53
N LEU A 76 5.90 2.57 3.43
CA LEU A 76 6.89 2.57 4.51
C LEU A 76 7.49 3.95 4.74
N LYS A 77 7.59 4.76 3.71
CA LYS A 77 8.18 6.11 3.82
C LYS A 77 7.27 7.10 4.54
N SER A 78 5.98 6.80 4.66
CA SER A 78 5.03 7.64 5.39
C SER A 78 4.71 7.08 6.79
N ALA A 79 5.26 5.94 7.16
CA ALA A 79 5.03 5.35 8.48
C ALA A 79 5.59 6.27 9.57
N LEU A 80 4.89 6.31 10.72
CA LEU A 80 5.36 7.07 11.87
C LEU A 80 6.63 6.47 12.46
N TRP A 81 6.69 5.15 12.53
CA TRP A 81 7.89 4.44 12.94
C TRP A 81 7.84 3.00 12.43
N ILE A 82 9.00 2.40 12.30
CA ILE A 82 9.16 1.00 11.91
C ILE A 82 10.17 0.39 12.89
N ALA A 83 9.74 -0.65 13.58
CA ALA A 83 10.61 -1.39 14.51
C ALA A 83 11.09 -2.68 13.84
N ILE A 84 12.39 -2.81 13.69
CA ILE A 84 13.03 -3.96 13.06
C ILE A 84 13.83 -4.71 14.13
N PRO A 85 13.23 -5.71 14.83
CA PRO A 85 13.96 -6.47 15.83
C PRO A 85 14.98 -7.39 15.19
N GLU A 86 15.95 -7.86 15.97
CA GLU A 86 16.92 -8.83 15.46
C GLU A 86 16.23 -10.14 15.10
N GLU A 87 15.23 -10.53 15.89
CA GLU A 87 14.43 -11.72 15.64
C GLU A 87 12.95 -11.36 15.81
N GLY A 88 12.11 -11.99 15.00
CA GLY A 88 10.67 -11.78 15.07
C GLY A 88 10.15 -10.82 14.01
N PRO A 89 8.85 -10.54 14.02
CA PRO A 89 8.21 -9.74 12.99
C PRO A 89 8.59 -8.26 13.10
N ILE A 90 8.62 -7.59 11.95
CA ILE A 90 8.77 -6.16 11.85
C ILE A 90 7.43 -5.52 12.17
N GLN A 91 7.43 -4.44 12.95
CA GLN A 91 6.23 -3.68 13.26
C GLN A 91 6.26 -2.34 12.53
N VAL A 92 5.17 -2.01 11.85
CA VAL A 92 5.01 -0.75 11.13
C VAL A 92 3.83 0.01 11.70
N CYS A 93 4.05 1.22 12.19
CA CYS A 93 2.97 2.07 12.69
C CYS A 93 2.54 3.06 11.62
N LEU A 94 1.29 2.95 11.19
CA LEU A 94 0.72 3.81 10.16
C LEU A 94 0.08 5.09 10.73
N GLY A 95 0.05 5.21 12.04
CA GLY A 95 -0.66 6.29 12.72
C GLY A 95 -2.01 5.80 13.27
N ASN A 96 -2.68 6.64 14.08
CA ASN A 96 -4.01 6.31 14.66
C ASN A 96 -4.08 4.98 15.38
N ASN A 97 -2.99 4.56 16.03
CA ASN A 97 -2.91 3.26 16.69
C ASN A 97 -3.02 2.07 15.71
N GLN A 98 -2.86 2.32 14.42
CA GLN A 98 -2.85 1.26 13.42
C GLN A 98 -1.43 0.74 13.25
N THR A 99 -1.22 -0.51 13.62
CA THR A 99 0.07 -1.18 13.51
C THR A 99 -0.09 -2.42 12.63
N ARG A 100 0.91 -2.68 11.80
CA ARG A 100 0.95 -3.88 10.96
C ARG A 100 2.22 -4.65 11.25
N SER A 101 2.11 -5.99 11.22
CA SER A 101 3.25 -6.88 11.42
C SER A 101 3.68 -7.46 10.07
N LEU A 102 4.98 -7.44 9.80
CA LEU A 102 5.56 -8.03 8.60
C LEU A 102 6.40 -9.24 8.99
N ASP A 103 6.35 -10.28 8.17
CA ASP A 103 7.14 -11.48 8.40
C ASP A 103 8.64 -11.21 8.31
N GLY A 104 9.41 -12.03 9.01
CA GLY A 104 10.83 -11.77 9.21
C GLY A 104 11.75 -11.86 8.01
N GLY A 105 11.26 -12.20 6.82
CA GLY A 105 12.10 -12.35 5.64
C GLY A 105 12.52 -11.05 4.97
N ASP A 106 11.93 -9.93 5.35
CA ASP A 106 12.12 -8.64 4.66
C ASP A 106 13.02 -7.66 5.43
N HIS A 107 13.69 -8.08 6.50
CA HIS A 107 14.49 -7.20 7.34
C HIS A 107 15.51 -6.37 6.55
N GLU A 108 16.31 -7.02 5.72
CA GLU A 108 17.36 -6.34 4.95
C GLU A 108 16.79 -5.39 3.91
N ARG A 109 15.72 -5.80 3.23
CA ARG A 109 15.05 -4.97 2.23
C ARG A 109 14.52 -3.69 2.86
N ILE A 110 13.87 -3.81 4.01
CA ILE A 110 13.28 -2.66 4.69
C ILE A 110 14.35 -1.74 5.25
N ARG A 111 15.42 -2.30 5.84
CA ARG A 111 16.56 -1.49 6.28
C ARG A 111 17.13 -0.69 5.13
N THR A 112 17.36 -1.33 3.99
CA THR A 112 17.89 -0.66 2.81
C THR A 112 17.00 0.49 2.36
N LEU A 113 15.67 0.29 2.35
CA LEU A 113 14.73 1.34 1.96
C LEU A 113 14.73 2.52 2.95
N MET A 114 14.92 2.25 4.25
CA MET A 114 14.82 3.28 5.27
C MET A 114 16.13 4.04 5.52
N GLU A 115 17.27 3.48 5.15
CA GLU A 115 18.58 4.09 5.36
C GLU A 115 18.96 5.10 4.27
N GLU A 116 18.16 5.30 3.28
CA GLU A 116 18.45 6.25 2.20
C GLU A 116 18.37 7.70 2.65
#